data_1bc69d188410bbc61105042d9825762d
#
_entry.id   1bc69d188410bbc61105042d9825762d
#
_cell.length_a   1.000
_cell.length_b   1.000
_cell.length_c   1.000
_cell.angle_alpha   90.00
_cell.angle_beta   90.00
_cell.angle_gamma   90.00
#
_symmetry.space_group_name_H-M   'P 1'
#
loop_
_entity.id
_entity.type
_entity.pdbx_description
1 polymer ?
#
loop_
_entity_poly.entity_id
_entity_poly.type
_entity_poly.pdbx_seq_one_letter_code
_entity_poly.pdbx_strand_id
1 'polypeptide(L)'
;MPRTAAKKEPTASALVFSRFAEGWRLCLIMHPRLGMLLPAGGHVETDETTAEAAVREVLEETGLRIRLLPPPAVPLPPGTPHVAVPAPWWILEMRVPADRHEPGPHVHVDFIYVAVAEQVTAGPAAHQVAWLSAAEVGEDPGVVEDTRLLAKEVFARIDDLVGARQGRAAANAMLGPPASAS
;
A
#
# COMPACT_ATOMS: atom_id res chain seq x y z
N MET A 1 -1.32 -7.69 -38.38
CA MET A 1 -1.71 -6.42 -37.74
C MET A 1 -0.79 -6.21 -36.54
N PRO A 2 0.00 -5.12 -36.45
CA PRO A 2 0.74 -4.83 -35.25
C PRO A 2 -0.27 -4.64 -34.10
N ARG A 3 -0.10 -5.38 -33.01
CA ARG A 3 -0.87 -5.14 -31.77
C ARG A 3 -0.50 -3.75 -31.28
N THR A 4 -1.42 -2.81 -31.35
CA THR A 4 -1.26 -1.53 -30.65
C THR A 4 -0.99 -1.87 -29.18
N ALA A 5 0.18 -1.50 -28.68
CA ALA A 5 0.50 -1.72 -27.28
C ALA A 5 -0.52 -0.94 -26.44
N ALA A 6 -1.17 -1.62 -25.50
CA ALA A 6 -2.07 -0.92 -24.57
C ALA A 6 -1.26 0.10 -23.77
N LYS A 7 -1.80 1.31 -23.58
CA LYS A 7 -1.20 2.33 -22.73
C LYS A 7 -1.04 1.74 -21.33
N LYS A 8 0.11 1.97 -20.71
CA LYS A 8 0.39 1.56 -19.33
C LYS A 8 0.49 2.80 -18.46
N GLU A 9 -0.21 2.79 -17.34
CA GLU A 9 -0.24 3.89 -16.38
C GLU A 9 0.19 3.38 -15.00
N PRO A 10 1.12 4.08 -14.31
CA PRO A 10 1.51 3.72 -12.97
C PRO A 10 0.40 4.07 -11.98
N THR A 11 0.05 3.12 -11.14
CA THR A 11 -0.82 3.30 -9.98
C THR A 11 -0.13 2.81 -8.71
N ALA A 12 -0.60 3.25 -7.56
CA ALA A 12 -0.08 2.80 -6.28
C ALA A 12 -1.22 2.58 -5.30
N SER A 13 -1.21 1.45 -4.62
CA SER A 13 -2.19 1.10 -3.60
C SER A 13 -1.53 0.55 -2.34
N ALA A 14 -2.26 0.55 -1.21
CA ALA A 14 -1.73 0.04 0.03
C ALA A 14 -2.71 -0.86 0.78
N LEU A 15 -2.23 -2.05 1.18
CA LEU A 15 -2.86 -2.89 2.18
C LEU A 15 -2.57 -2.30 3.56
N VAL A 16 -3.52 -1.61 4.15
CA VAL A 16 -3.37 -0.89 5.42
C VAL A 16 -3.93 -1.71 6.56
N PHE A 17 -3.07 -2.09 7.50
CA PHE A 17 -3.44 -2.87 8.67
C PHE A 17 -3.47 -2.02 9.94
N SER A 18 -4.33 -2.41 10.88
CA SER A 18 -4.30 -1.90 12.24
C SER A 18 -4.64 -2.98 13.24
N ARG A 19 -4.11 -2.85 14.46
CA ARG A 19 -4.39 -3.79 15.54
C ARG A 19 -5.54 -3.29 16.40
N PHE A 20 -6.56 -4.12 16.51
CA PHE A 20 -7.72 -3.95 17.39
C PHE A 20 -7.63 -4.93 18.56
N ALA A 21 -8.58 -4.83 19.50
CA ALA A 21 -8.61 -5.73 20.67
C ALA A 21 -8.73 -7.22 20.25
N GLU A 22 -9.47 -7.49 19.18
CA GLU A 22 -9.73 -8.83 18.65
C GLU A 22 -8.66 -9.32 17.66
N GLY A 23 -7.64 -8.50 17.34
CA GLY A 23 -6.57 -8.84 16.42
C GLY A 23 -6.35 -7.83 15.29
N TRP A 24 -5.61 -8.24 14.27
CA TRP A 24 -5.34 -7.41 13.10
C TRP A 24 -6.55 -7.32 12.18
N ARG A 25 -6.77 -6.12 11.62
CA ARG A 25 -7.77 -5.86 10.60
C ARG A 25 -7.15 -5.11 9.43
N LEU A 26 -7.65 -5.39 8.24
CA LEU A 26 -7.32 -4.71 6.98
C LEU A 26 -8.36 -3.62 6.72
N CYS A 27 -7.88 -2.43 6.37
CA CYS A 27 -8.70 -1.33 5.89
C CYS A 27 -8.96 -1.48 4.40
N LEU A 28 -10.22 -1.48 4.01
CA LEU A 28 -10.65 -1.46 2.62
C LEU A 28 -11.64 -0.31 2.41
N ILE A 29 -11.68 0.21 1.19
CA ILE A 29 -12.68 1.19 0.76
C ILE A 29 -13.77 0.53 -0.07
N MET A 30 -15.00 1.02 0.04
CA MET A 30 -16.07 0.70 -0.91
C MET A 30 -15.87 1.54 -2.16
N HIS A 31 -15.36 0.92 -3.22
CA HIS A 31 -15.08 1.64 -4.47
C HIS A 31 -16.38 2.07 -5.16
N PRO A 32 -16.60 3.38 -5.42
CA PRO A 32 -17.91 3.91 -5.81
C PRO A 32 -18.42 3.39 -7.15
N ARG A 33 -17.53 3.07 -8.08
CA ARG A 33 -17.93 2.56 -9.42
C ARG A 33 -18.07 1.05 -9.46
N LEU A 34 -17.25 0.32 -8.71
CA LEU A 34 -17.22 -1.15 -8.74
C LEU A 34 -18.21 -1.76 -7.75
N GLY A 35 -18.59 -1.04 -6.68
CA GLY A 35 -19.38 -1.59 -5.60
C GLY A 35 -18.69 -2.74 -4.87
N MET A 36 -17.35 -2.75 -4.90
CA MET A 36 -16.50 -3.77 -4.32
C MET A 36 -15.55 -3.16 -3.30
N LEU A 37 -15.12 -3.97 -2.35
CA LEU A 37 -14.12 -3.63 -1.35
C LEU A 37 -12.72 -3.91 -1.88
N LEU A 38 -11.87 -2.90 -1.90
CA LEU A 38 -10.48 -2.98 -2.34
C LEU A 38 -9.58 -2.02 -1.55
N PRO A 39 -8.25 -2.16 -1.63
CA PRO A 39 -7.31 -1.24 -1.00
C PRO A 39 -7.48 0.18 -1.54
N ALA A 40 -7.23 1.17 -0.70
CA ALA A 40 -7.11 2.55 -1.14
C ALA A 40 -5.89 2.72 -2.07
N GLY A 41 -6.05 3.51 -3.13
CA GLY A 41 -5.00 3.74 -4.11
C GLY A 41 -5.50 4.43 -5.38
N GLY A 42 -4.54 4.92 -6.18
CA GLY A 42 -4.83 5.65 -7.41
C GLY A 42 -3.62 5.89 -8.28
N HIS A 43 -3.72 6.83 -9.21
CA HIS A 43 -2.66 7.15 -10.17
C HIS A 43 -1.50 7.86 -9.49
N VAL A 44 -0.29 7.54 -9.95
CA VAL A 44 0.93 8.25 -9.53
C VAL A 44 1.02 9.57 -10.28
N GLU A 45 1.14 10.67 -9.55
CA GLU A 45 1.30 12.01 -10.11
C GLU A 45 2.75 12.25 -10.58
N THR A 46 2.94 13.32 -11.37
CA THR A 46 4.20 13.55 -12.09
C THR A 46 5.39 13.85 -11.16
N ASP A 47 5.14 14.40 -9.99
CA ASP A 47 6.15 14.89 -9.05
C ASP A 47 6.29 14.07 -7.78
N GLU A 48 5.73 12.85 -7.78
CA GLU A 48 5.81 11.94 -6.64
C GLU A 48 6.36 10.57 -7.02
N THR A 49 6.88 9.85 -6.04
CA THR A 49 7.22 8.44 -6.16
C THR A 49 5.97 7.56 -5.94
N THR A 50 6.01 6.32 -6.38
CA THR A 50 4.91 5.36 -6.14
C THR A 50 4.63 5.16 -4.63
N ALA A 51 5.64 5.30 -3.77
CA ALA A 51 5.47 5.23 -2.31
C ALA A 51 4.74 6.46 -1.74
N GLU A 52 5.04 7.64 -2.25
CA GLU A 52 4.35 8.90 -1.89
C GLU A 52 2.91 8.88 -2.39
N ALA A 53 2.68 8.42 -3.63
CA ALA A 53 1.33 8.22 -4.17
C ALA A 53 0.48 7.32 -3.27
N ALA A 54 1.00 6.15 -2.86
CA ALA A 54 0.27 5.24 -1.98
C ALA A 54 -0.09 5.91 -0.63
N VAL A 55 0.81 6.72 -0.06
CA VAL A 55 0.55 7.43 1.20
C VAL A 55 -0.50 8.54 1.01
N ARG A 56 -0.41 9.32 -0.07
CA ARG A 56 -1.37 10.37 -0.42
C ARG A 56 -2.76 9.80 -0.65
N GLU A 57 -2.87 8.78 -1.51
CA GLU A 57 -4.16 8.16 -1.85
C GLU A 57 -4.85 7.57 -0.62
N VAL A 58 -4.12 6.86 0.26
CA VAL A 58 -4.69 6.37 1.51
C VAL A 58 -5.22 7.51 2.37
N LEU A 59 -4.47 8.62 2.49
CA LEU A 59 -4.93 9.77 3.28
C LEU A 59 -6.18 10.40 2.69
N GLU A 60 -6.24 10.60 1.38
CA GLU A 60 -7.36 11.22 0.67
C GLU A 60 -8.62 10.35 0.73
N GLU A 61 -8.48 9.06 0.47
CA GLU A 61 -9.60 8.13 0.36
C GLU A 61 -10.13 7.66 1.72
N THR A 62 -9.24 7.51 2.72
CA THR A 62 -9.60 6.92 4.02
C THR A 62 -9.48 7.88 5.20
N GLY A 63 -8.78 9.01 5.04
CA GLY A 63 -8.44 9.92 6.14
C GLY A 63 -7.40 9.35 7.12
N LEU A 64 -6.76 8.23 6.80
CA LEU A 64 -5.77 7.58 7.66
C LEU A 64 -4.35 8.07 7.35
N ARG A 65 -3.58 8.34 8.40
CA ARG A 65 -2.12 8.44 8.30
C ARG A 65 -1.53 7.07 8.45
N ILE A 66 -0.59 6.74 7.57
CA ILE A 66 0.01 5.40 7.51
C ILE A 66 1.53 5.46 7.57
N ARG A 67 2.09 4.34 7.98
CA ARG A 67 3.52 4.07 7.91
C ARG A 67 3.74 2.81 7.07
N LEU A 68 4.50 2.95 5.99
CA LEU A 68 4.83 1.82 5.11
C LEU A 68 5.71 0.79 5.84
N LEU A 69 5.42 -0.48 5.56
CA LEU A 69 6.22 -1.64 5.96
C LEU A 69 6.90 -2.19 4.69
N PRO A 70 8.14 -1.75 4.38
CA PRO A 70 8.82 -2.24 3.17
C PRO A 70 9.12 -3.73 3.30
N PRO A 71 9.13 -4.48 2.17
CA PRO A 71 9.58 -5.87 2.16
C PRO A 71 11.07 -5.96 2.53
N PRO A 72 11.57 -7.18 2.84
CA PRO A 72 12.99 -7.41 2.95
C PRO A 72 13.70 -6.98 1.66
N ALA A 73 14.65 -6.06 1.77
CA ALA A 73 15.36 -5.50 0.65
C ALA A 73 16.87 -5.53 0.88
N VAL A 74 17.63 -5.53 -0.20
CA VAL A 74 19.07 -5.33 -0.16
C VAL A 74 19.32 -3.83 0.06
N PRO A 75 20.10 -3.44 1.10
CA PRO A 75 20.40 -2.05 1.34
C PRO A 75 21.28 -1.47 0.21
N LEU A 76 21.17 -0.17 -0.03
CA LEU A 76 22.09 0.50 -0.95
C LEU A 76 23.53 0.38 -0.42
N PRO A 77 24.51 0.17 -1.32
CA PRO A 77 25.92 0.19 -0.93
C PRO A 77 26.30 1.52 -0.27
N PRO A 78 27.21 1.49 0.73
CA PRO A 78 27.73 2.73 1.32
C PRO A 78 28.33 3.65 0.24
N GLY A 79 28.06 4.95 0.36
CA GLY A 79 28.55 5.96 -0.60
C GLY A 79 27.69 6.10 -1.86
N THR A 80 26.57 5.40 -1.99
CA THR A 80 25.61 5.65 -3.07
C THR A 80 25.08 7.08 -2.97
N PRO A 81 25.20 7.92 -4.03
CA PRO A 81 24.84 9.34 -3.97
C PRO A 81 23.32 9.61 -4.11
N HIS A 82 22.49 8.58 -3.97
CA HIS A 82 21.05 8.64 -4.15
C HIS A 82 20.31 8.14 -2.92
N VAL A 83 19.08 8.61 -2.74
CA VAL A 83 18.20 8.19 -1.65
C VAL A 83 17.38 6.96 -2.10
N ALA A 84 17.28 5.96 -1.22
CA ALA A 84 16.41 4.81 -1.48
C ALA A 84 14.94 5.21 -1.30
N VAL A 85 14.12 4.84 -2.27
CA VAL A 85 12.66 4.92 -2.17
C VAL A 85 12.14 3.61 -1.56
N PRO A 86 11.12 3.63 -0.69
CA PRO A 86 10.49 2.41 -0.20
C PRO A 86 10.04 1.50 -1.35
N ALA A 87 10.45 0.23 -1.33
CA ALA A 87 10.05 -0.73 -2.34
C ALA A 87 8.60 -1.18 -2.10
N PRO A 88 7.80 -1.42 -3.15
CA PRO A 88 6.50 -2.09 -3.04
C PRO A 88 6.70 -3.57 -2.70
N TRP A 89 5.66 -4.21 -2.18
CA TRP A 89 5.64 -5.66 -1.96
C TRP A 89 5.40 -6.42 -3.26
N TRP A 90 4.55 -5.88 -4.12
CA TRP A 90 4.24 -6.45 -5.43
C TRP A 90 4.09 -5.35 -6.47
N ILE A 91 4.31 -5.73 -7.72
CA ILE A 91 4.01 -4.92 -8.90
C ILE A 91 3.17 -5.78 -9.82
N LEU A 92 1.93 -5.36 -10.08
CA LEU A 92 0.98 -6.12 -10.89
C LEU A 92 0.52 -5.32 -12.11
N GLU A 93 0.29 -6.01 -13.23
CA GLU A 93 -0.39 -5.44 -14.39
C GLU A 93 -1.87 -5.82 -14.36
N MET A 94 -2.74 -4.82 -14.30
CA MET A 94 -4.19 -4.99 -14.34
C MET A 94 -4.77 -4.37 -15.60
N ARG A 95 -5.55 -5.14 -16.35
CA ARG A 95 -6.32 -4.61 -17.48
C ARG A 95 -7.58 -3.94 -16.94
N VAL A 96 -7.75 -2.67 -17.26
CA VAL A 96 -8.90 -1.89 -16.83
C VAL A 96 -9.68 -1.36 -18.02
N PRO A 97 -11.00 -1.21 -17.91
CA PRO A 97 -11.81 -0.54 -18.92
C PRO A 97 -11.48 0.95 -18.96
N ALA A 98 -12.04 1.66 -19.94
CA ALA A 98 -11.99 3.12 -19.98
C ALA A 98 -12.42 3.75 -18.65
N ASP A 99 -11.71 4.80 -18.24
CA ASP A 99 -12.01 5.57 -17.04
C ASP A 99 -11.94 7.09 -17.30
N ARG A 100 -11.84 7.90 -16.23
CA ARG A 100 -11.75 9.36 -16.35
C ARG A 100 -10.41 9.86 -16.89
N HIS A 101 -9.34 9.06 -16.79
CA HIS A 101 -7.98 9.42 -17.21
C HIS A 101 -7.68 8.92 -18.62
N GLU A 102 -8.24 7.77 -18.99
CA GLU A 102 -8.02 7.16 -20.30
C GLU A 102 -9.35 6.71 -20.91
N PRO A 103 -9.71 7.24 -22.11
CA PRO A 103 -11.00 6.95 -22.75
C PRO A 103 -11.10 5.55 -23.37
N GLY A 104 -10.00 4.78 -23.38
CA GLY A 104 -9.95 3.41 -23.89
C GLY A 104 -9.50 2.39 -22.86
N PRO A 105 -9.67 1.08 -23.15
CA PRO A 105 -9.09 0.03 -22.31
C PRO A 105 -7.57 0.18 -22.25
N HIS A 106 -7.02 0.13 -21.04
CA HIS A 106 -5.61 0.34 -20.76
C HIS A 106 -5.10 -0.62 -19.68
N VAL A 107 -3.87 -0.45 -19.23
CA VAL A 107 -3.23 -1.30 -18.23
C VAL A 107 -2.74 -0.43 -17.09
N HIS A 108 -3.19 -0.69 -15.88
CA HIS A 108 -2.56 -0.17 -14.68
C HIS A 108 -1.36 -1.05 -14.32
N VAL A 109 -0.22 -0.42 -14.07
CA VAL A 109 0.93 -1.05 -13.41
C VAL A 109 0.87 -0.62 -11.97
N ASP A 110 0.27 -1.47 -11.12
CA ASP A 110 0.01 -1.14 -9.72
C ASP A 110 1.17 -1.55 -8.81
N PHE A 111 1.69 -0.59 -8.06
CA PHE A 111 2.73 -0.74 -7.06
C PHE A 111 2.08 -0.91 -5.69
N ILE A 112 2.00 -2.14 -5.21
CA ILE A 112 1.25 -2.49 -4.00
C ILE A 112 2.15 -2.44 -2.77
N TYR A 113 1.79 -1.59 -1.82
CA TYR A 113 2.47 -1.41 -0.55
C TYR A 113 1.73 -2.11 0.59
N VAL A 114 2.45 -2.43 1.65
CA VAL A 114 1.89 -2.84 2.94
C VAL A 114 2.18 -1.75 3.95
N ALA A 115 1.20 -1.41 4.76
CA ALA A 115 1.31 -0.34 5.73
C ALA A 115 0.57 -0.67 7.03
N VAL A 116 0.90 0.06 8.09
CA VAL A 116 0.10 0.12 9.31
C VAL A 116 -0.45 1.52 9.50
N ALA A 117 -1.70 1.61 9.94
CA ALA A 117 -2.29 2.87 10.32
C ALA A 117 -1.63 3.38 11.62
N GLU A 118 -1.29 4.66 11.66
CA GLU A 118 -0.75 5.31 12.85
C GLU A 118 -1.84 5.57 13.90
N GLN A 119 -3.09 5.66 13.44
CA GLN A 119 -4.30 5.82 14.26
C GLN A 119 -5.49 5.19 13.54
N VAL A 120 -6.41 4.61 14.28
CA VAL A 120 -7.63 3.99 13.72
C VAL A 120 -8.79 4.97 13.51
N THR A 121 -8.71 6.16 14.10
CA THR A 121 -9.71 7.21 13.92
C THR A 121 -9.38 7.95 12.63
N ALA A 122 -10.18 7.69 11.61
CA ALA A 122 -10.06 8.36 10.33
C ALA A 122 -10.44 9.87 10.45
N GLY A 123 -9.70 10.70 9.72
CA GLY A 123 -10.11 12.07 9.43
C GLY A 123 -11.24 12.12 8.38
N PRO A 124 -11.48 13.28 7.76
CA PRO A 124 -12.36 13.35 6.59
C PRO A 124 -11.87 12.38 5.51
N ALA A 125 -12.76 11.55 5.02
CA ALA A 125 -12.47 10.50 4.03
C ALA A 125 -13.33 10.69 2.78
N ALA A 126 -12.79 10.43 1.60
CA ALA A 126 -13.55 10.47 0.35
C ALA A 126 -14.47 9.25 0.18
N HIS A 127 -14.13 8.13 0.82
CA HIS A 127 -14.86 6.87 0.69
C HIS A 127 -15.28 6.27 2.02
N GLN A 128 -16.27 5.38 1.96
CA GLN A 128 -16.64 4.55 3.10
C GLN A 128 -15.54 3.52 3.37
N VAL A 129 -15.07 3.47 4.61
CA VAL A 129 -14.00 2.58 5.07
C VAL A 129 -14.59 1.40 5.83
N ALA A 130 -14.08 0.20 5.55
CA ALA A 130 -14.35 -1.02 6.29
C ALA A 130 -13.06 -1.61 6.88
N TRP A 131 -13.11 -2.03 8.14
CA TRP A 131 -12.04 -2.75 8.82
C TRP A 131 -12.40 -4.22 8.96
N LEU A 132 -11.76 -5.09 8.18
CA LEU A 132 -12.07 -6.51 8.11
C LEU A 132 -10.95 -7.36 8.72
N SER A 133 -11.32 -8.36 9.51
CA SER A 133 -10.43 -9.42 9.98
C SER A 133 -10.02 -10.35 8.82
N ALA A 134 -9.03 -11.21 9.05
CA ALA A 134 -8.60 -12.20 8.05
C ALA A 134 -9.73 -13.12 7.58
N ALA A 135 -10.62 -13.52 8.50
CA ALA A 135 -11.79 -14.36 8.17
C ALA A 135 -12.79 -13.58 7.30
N GLU A 136 -13.15 -12.36 7.70
CA GLU A 136 -14.08 -11.51 6.95
C GLU A 136 -13.55 -11.19 5.54
N VAL A 137 -12.25 -10.87 5.39
CA VAL A 137 -11.62 -10.67 4.07
C VAL A 137 -11.72 -11.93 3.21
N GLY A 138 -11.54 -13.11 3.82
CA GLY A 138 -11.59 -14.40 3.11
C GLY A 138 -12.99 -14.78 2.64
N GLU A 139 -14.02 -14.43 3.39
CA GLU A 139 -15.40 -14.91 3.21
C GLU A 139 -16.31 -13.89 2.51
N ASP A 140 -16.00 -12.59 2.59
CA ASP A 140 -16.85 -11.54 2.01
C ASP A 140 -16.73 -11.54 0.47
N PRO A 141 -17.82 -11.87 -0.27
CA PRO A 141 -17.81 -11.84 -1.73
C PRO A 141 -17.65 -10.42 -2.30
N GLY A 142 -17.84 -9.38 -1.51
CA GLY A 142 -17.60 -7.98 -1.89
C GLY A 142 -16.11 -7.62 -1.97
N VAL A 143 -15.21 -8.39 -1.38
CA VAL A 143 -13.77 -8.16 -1.48
C VAL A 143 -13.25 -8.71 -2.81
N VAL A 144 -12.48 -7.92 -3.57
CA VAL A 144 -11.88 -8.38 -4.83
C VAL A 144 -10.86 -9.51 -4.59
N GLU A 145 -10.74 -10.42 -5.56
CA GLU A 145 -10.00 -11.69 -5.37
C GLU A 145 -8.51 -11.48 -5.11
N ASP A 146 -7.85 -10.61 -5.85
CA ASP A 146 -6.43 -10.30 -5.67
C ASP A 146 -6.14 -9.72 -4.29
N THR A 147 -6.97 -8.79 -3.81
CA THR A 147 -6.90 -8.26 -2.43
C THR A 147 -7.00 -9.38 -1.41
N ARG A 148 -7.91 -10.34 -1.61
CA ARG A 148 -8.10 -11.48 -0.71
C ARG A 148 -6.84 -12.35 -0.63
N LEU A 149 -6.23 -12.64 -1.78
CA LEU A 149 -5.02 -13.44 -1.88
C LEU A 149 -3.81 -12.72 -1.24
N LEU A 150 -3.60 -11.44 -1.57
CA LEU A 150 -2.49 -10.65 -1.04
C LEU A 150 -2.65 -10.41 0.48
N ALA A 151 -3.86 -10.09 0.94
CA ALA A 151 -4.15 -9.89 2.35
C ALA A 151 -3.87 -11.15 3.19
N LYS A 152 -4.25 -12.33 2.69
CA LYS A 152 -3.96 -13.62 3.35
C LYS A 152 -2.46 -13.78 3.61
N GLU A 153 -1.62 -13.43 2.63
CA GLU A 153 -0.16 -13.51 2.75
C GLU A 153 0.38 -12.55 3.82
N VAL A 154 -0.19 -11.35 3.92
CA VAL A 154 0.24 -10.37 4.92
C VAL A 154 -0.28 -10.72 6.30
N PHE A 155 -1.55 -11.12 6.45
CA PHE A 155 -2.11 -11.55 7.74
C PHE A 155 -1.29 -12.65 8.39
N ALA A 156 -0.74 -13.58 7.61
CA ALA A 156 0.08 -14.69 8.11
C ALA A 156 1.39 -14.23 8.77
N ARG A 157 1.85 -13.00 8.52
CA ARG A 157 3.17 -12.51 8.96
C ARG A 157 3.17 -11.09 9.55
N ILE A 158 2.03 -10.44 9.70
CA ILE A 158 1.96 -9.03 10.10
C ILE A 158 2.58 -8.76 11.48
N ASP A 159 2.44 -9.68 12.43
CA ASP A 159 3.07 -9.56 13.75
C ASP A 159 4.60 -9.52 13.63
N ASP A 160 5.17 -10.40 12.83
CA ASP A 160 6.63 -10.45 12.60
C ASP A 160 7.14 -9.19 11.89
N LEU A 161 6.40 -8.69 10.90
CA LEU A 161 6.75 -7.48 10.15
C LEU A 161 6.79 -6.25 11.05
N VAL A 162 5.82 -6.13 11.95
CA VAL A 162 5.75 -5.00 12.89
C VAL A 162 6.78 -5.18 14.00
N GLY A 163 6.95 -6.38 14.56
CA GLY A 163 7.90 -6.69 15.63
C GLY A 163 9.36 -6.53 15.19
N ALA A 164 9.74 -7.03 14.01
CA ALA A 164 11.10 -6.90 13.47
C ALA A 164 11.52 -5.43 13.29
N ARG A 165 10.58 -4.54 12.98
CA ARG A 165 10.85 -3.13 12.80
C ARG A 165 10.99 -2.38 14.12
N GLN A 166 10.20 -2.73 15.13
CA GLN A 166 10.36 -2.17 16.49
C GLN A 166 11.74 -2.50 17.05
N GLY A 167 12.22 -3.71 16.85
CA GLY A 167 13.57 -4.13 17.24
C GLY A 167 14.68 -3.33 16.51
N ARG A 168 14.53 -3.07 15.20
CA ARG A 168 15.50 -2.25 14.43
C ARG A 168 15.49 -0.78 14.84
N ALA A 169 14.32 -0.20 15.12
CA ALA A 169 14.20 1.18 15.60
C ALA A 169 14.85 1.35 16.98
N ALA A 170 14.64 0.40 17.89
CA ALA A 170 15.27 0.38 19.21
C ALA A 170 16.80 0.23 19.11
N ALA A 171 17.30 -0.65 18.23
CA ALA A 171 18.73 -0.84 18.01
C ALA A 171 19.39 0.43 17.41
N ASN A 172 18.75 1.09 16.45
CA ASN A 172 19.25 2.35 15.88
C ASN A 172 19.24 3.50 16.90
N ALA A 173 18.24 3.56 17.77
CA ALA A 173 18.19 4.56 18.85
C ALA A 173 19.31 4.38 19.88
N MET A 174 19.76 3.13 20.10
CA MET A 174 20.88 2.83 21.01
C MET A 174 22.25 3.15 20.40
N LEU A 175 22.37 3.16 19.07
CA LEU A 175 23.65 3.44 18.38
C LEU A 175 23.98 4.93 18.23
N GLY A 176 23.04 5.83 18.55
CA GLY A 176 23.22 7.29 18.42
C GLY A 176 23.32 7.77 16.96
N PRO A 177 23.27 9.07 16.72
CA PRO A 177 23.47 9.61 15.38
C PRO A 177 24.91 9.34 14.91
N PRO A 178 25.15 9.07 13.61
CA PRO A 178 26.50 8.93 13.09
C PRO A 178 27.28 10.20 13.35
N ALA A 179 28.52 10.06 13.85
CA ALA A 179 29.40 11.18 14.08
C ALA A 179 29.54 11.99 12.79
N SER A 180 29.21 13.29 12.86
CA SER A 180 29.40 14.21 11.75
C SER A 180 30.89 14.24 11.40
N ALA A 181 31.24 13.76 10.21
CA ALA A 181 32.56 13.95 9.65
C ALA A 181 32.79 15.44 9.43
N SER A 182 33.75 15.97 10.16
CA SER A 182 34.28 17.33 10.00
C SER A 182 35.14 17.42 8.78
#